data_2e177a93778640bce9932f6076d3d6db
#
_entry.id   2e177a93778640bce9932f6076d3d6db
#
_cell.length_a   1.000
_cell.length_b   1.000
_cell.length_c   1.000
_cell.angle_alpha   90.00
_cell.angle_beta   90.00
_cell.angle_gamma   90.00
#
_symmetry.space_group_name_H-M   'P 1'
#
loop_
_entity.id
_entity.type
_entity.pdbx_description
1 polymer ?
#
loop_
_entity_poly.entity_id
_entity_poly.type
_entity_poly.pdbx_seq_one_letter_code
_entity_poly.pdbx_strand_id
1 'polypeptide(L)'
;MGIIGNKGELKMLDKMEVYYFSPTGGTKKVSSIFADAMEKEVIWHDLGSKEPMMEKPEGEMTVVASPVFGGRIPSVVREKIEKFSGTGKKAVTIAVYGNRAYEDALLEMNDILTKCGFTVIASGAFVAQHSMAPEVGAGRPDGEDEKEIHKFAETVKNSTA
;
A
#
# COMPACT_ATOMS: atom_id res chain seq x y z
N MET A 1 5.06 32.16 7.05
CA MET A 1 5.19 30.89 7.32
C MET A 1 5.70 30.63 8.65
N GLY A 2 5.10 30.19 9.38
CA GLY A 2 5.48 29.86 10.66
C GLY A 2 6.43 28.72 10.67
N ILE A 3 7.30 28.73 11.53
CA ILE A 3 8.07 27.60 11.79
C ILE A 3 7.38 26.81 12.78
N ILE A 4 7.12 25.62 12.46
CA ILE A 4 6.29 24.87 13.26
C ILE A 4 6.97 23.66 13.71
N GLY A 5 6.82 23.27 14.87
CA GLY A 5 7.35 22.07 15.42
C GLY A 5 8.86 21.98 15.32
N ASN A 6 9.37 20.81 15.58
CA ASN A 6 10.80 20.56 15.45
C ASN A 6 11.06 19.82 14.14
N LYS A 7 12.32 19.61 13.83
CA LYS A 7 12.71 18.93 12.60
C LYS A 7 12.18 17.51 12.52
N GLY A 8 12.02 16.85 13.66
CA GLY A 8 11.48 15.50 13.70
C GLY A 8 10.04 15.44 13.25
N GLU A 9 9.20 16.40 13.68
CA GLU A 9 7.81 16.45 13.25
C GLU A 9 7.68 16.71 11.77
N LEU A 10 8.47 17.64 11.22
CA LEU A 10 8.46 17.92 9.80
C LEU A 10 8.90 16.72 9.01
N LYS A 11 9.91 15.98 9.48
CA LYS A 11 10.35 14.75 8.83
C LYS A 11 9.26 13.69 8.80
N MET A 12 8.53 13.50 9.88
CA MET A 12 7.45 12.51 9.90
C MET A 12 6.32 12.89 8.95
N LEU A 13 5.98 14.17 8.87
CA LEU A 13 4.93 14.63 7.97
C LEU A 13 5.30 14.42 6.50
N ASP A 14 6.60 14.42 6.18
CA ASP A 14 7.05 14.20 4.80
C ASP A 14 7.20 12.72 4.45
N LYS A 15 6.96 11.83 5.39
CA LYS A 15 7.16 10.40 5.18
C LYS A 15 5.91 9.71 4.73
N MET A 16 6.12 8.67 3.95
CA MET A 16 5.07 7.76 3.52
C MET A 16 5.28 6.44 4.26
N GLU A 17 4.24 5.91 4.88
CA GLU A 17 4.33 4.61 5.54
C GLU A 17 3.67 3.56 4.67
N VAL A 18 4.38 2.49 4.38
CA VAL A 18 3.86 1.40 3.56
C VAL A 18 3.69 0.16 4.43
N TYR A 19 2.44 -0.25 4.59
CA TYR A 19 2.08 -1.47 5.31
C TYR A 19 1.80 -2.53 4.26
N TYR A 20 2.63 -3.55 4.21
CA TYR A 20 2.54 -4.56 3.16
C TYR A 20 2.56 -5.98 3.71
N PHE A 21 1.94 -6.89 2.96
CA PHE A 21 2.04 -8.31 3.21
C PHE A 21 2.55 -8.94 1.93
N SER A 22 3.72 -9.60 2.00
CA SER A 22 4.37 -10.11 0.79
C SER A 22 5.01 -11.48 1.03
N PRO A 23 4.18 -12.52 1.22
CA PRO A 23 4.72 -13.86 1.51
C PRO A 23 5.57 -14.43 0.38
N THR A 24 5.39 -13.94 -0.85
CA THR A 24 6.11 -14.45 -2.02
C THR A 24 6.99 -13.40 -2.70
N GLY A 25 7.03 -12.19 -2.15
CA GLY A 25 7.87 -11.11 -2.69
C GLY A 25 7.20 -10.21 -3.71
N GLY A 26 6.09 -10.62 -4.30
CA GLY A 26 5.43 -9.84 -5.37
C GLY A 26 4.87 -8.53 -4.89
N THR A 27 4.17 -8.53 -3.77
CA THR A 27 3.59 -7.32 -3.21
C THR A 27 4.68 -6.31 -2.84
N LYS A 28 5.77 -6.80 -2.25
CA LYS A 28 6.90 -5.93 -1.89
C LYS A 28 7.55 -5.34 -3.13
N LYS A 29 7.70 -6.12 -4.19
CA LYS A 29 8.29 -5.63 -5.43
C LYS A 29 7.45 -4.52 -6.06
N VAL A 30 6.14 -4.72 -6.18
CA VAL A 30 5.23 -3.69 -6.71
C VAL A 30 5.27 -2.45 -5.83
N SER A 31 5.20 -2.64 -4.51
CA SER A 31 5.21 -1.53 -3.57
C SER A 31 6.51 -0.74 -3.63
N SER A 32 7.64 -1.42 -3.85
CA SER A 32 8.94 -0.76 -3.97
C SER A 32 9.01 0.12 -5.22
N ILE A 33 8.49 -0.38 -6.34
CA ILE A 33 8.44 0.41 -7.58
C ILE A 33 7.58 1.66 -7.38
N PHE A 34 6.42 1.48 -6.75
CA PHE A 34 5.53 2.61 -6.45
C PHE A 34 6.21 3.62 -5.52
N ALA A 35 6.80 3.13 -4.44
CA ALA A 35 7.44 3.98 -3.45
C ALA A 35 8.60 4.79 -4.04
N ASP A 36 9.42 4.15 -4.89
CA ASP A 36 10.51 4.84 -5.55
C ASP A 36 9.99 5.95 -6.46
N ALA A 37 8.88 5.70 -7.15
CA ALA A 37 8.29 6.69 -8.05
C ALA A 37 7.68 7.87 -7.30
N MET A 38 7.30 7.68 -6.04
CA MET A 38 6.74 8.76 -5.22
C MET A 38 7.80 9.75 -4.74
N GLU A 39 9.06 9.33 -4.74
CA GLU A 39 10.18 10.20 -4.35
C GLU A 39 10.07 10.75 -2.93
N LYS A 40 9.47 9.97 -2.03
CA LYS A 40 9.34 10.32 -0.62
C LYS A 40 10.15 9.37 0.23
N GLU A 41 10.48 9.81 1.43
CA GLU A 41 11.09 8.91 2.40
C GLU A 41 10.03 7.92 2.88
N VAL A 42 10.37 6.64 2.92
CA VAL A 42 9.40 5.58 3.18
C VAL A 42 9.76 4.82 4.44
N ILE A 43 8.76 4.57 5.27
CA ILE A 43 8.88 3.66 6.41
C ILE A 43 8.12 2.40 6.05
N TRP A 44 8.79 1.26 6.08
CA TRP A 44 8.21 -0.01 5.71
C TRP A 44 7.73 -0.79 6.93
N HIS A 45 6.49 -1.29 6.86
CA HIS A 45 5.91 -2.11 7.92
C HIS A 45 5.41 -3.42 7.31
N ASP A 46 5.98 -4.52 7.75
CA ASP A 46 5.59 -5.86 7.27
C ASP A 46 4.40 -6.36 8.08
N LEU A 47 3.25 -6.46 7.43
CA LEU A 47 2.04 -6.96 8.08
C LEU A 47 2.13 -8.44 8.45
N GLY A 48 3.07 -9.17 7.86
CA GLY A 48 3.33 -10.56 8.22
C GLY A 48 4.20 -10.73 9.44
N SER A 49 4.79 -9.65 9.95
CA SER A 49 5.67 -9.70 11.11
C SER A 49 4.87 -9.99 12.39
N LYS A 50 5.50 -10.70 13.30
CA LYS A 50 4.92 -10.95 14.63
C LYS A 50 5.21 -9.83 15.61
N GLU A 51 6.07 -8.88 15.22
CA GLU A 51 6.40 -7.75 16.07
C GLU A 51 5.19 -6.83 16.25
N PRO A 52 5.05 -6.21 17.42
CA PRO A 52 3.99 -5.22 17.61
C PRO A 52 4.09 -4.10 16.60
N MET A 53 2.95 -3.61 16.14
CA MET A 53 2.89 -2.59 15.11
C MET A 53 2.08 -1.41 15.63
N MET A 54 2.52 -0.19 15.28
CA MET A 54 1.74 0.99 15.62
C MET A 54 0.45 0.99 14.80
N GLU A 55 -0.66 1.17 15.50
CA GLU A 55 -1.98 1.16 14.86
C GLU A 55 -2.43 2.54 14.42
N LYS A 56 -1.67 3.56 14.77
CA LYS A 56 -1.93 4.94 14.38
C LYS A 56 -0.76 5.45 13.55
N PRO A 57 -0.84 5.37 12.22
CA PRO A 57 0.24 5.88 11.37
C PRO A 57 0.49 7.36 11.58
N GLU A 58 1.76 7.75 11.57
CA GLU A 58 2.18 9.12 11.83
C GLU A 58 2.60 9.89 10.58
N GLY A 59 2.92 9.21 9.49
CA GLY A 59 3.32 9.86 8.24
C GLY A 59 2.15 10.57 7.56
N GLU A 60 2.46 11.41 6.58
CA GLU A 60 1.40 12.13 5.88
C GLU A 60 0.53 11.23 5.02
N MET A 61 1.08 10.12 4.56
CA MET A 61 0.36 9.18 3.71
C MET A 61 0.59 7.76 4.16
N THR A 62 -0.48 6.98 4.17
CA THR A 62 -0.44 5.56 4.51
C THR A 62 -0.77 4.74 3.27
N VAL A 63 0.09 3.80 2.92
CA VAL A 63 -0.14 2.88 1.81
C VAL A 63 -0.36 1.49 2.40
N VAL A 64 -1.42 0.82 1.97
CA VAL A 64 -1.66 -0.58 2.33
C VAL A 64 -1.58 -1.40 1.06
N ALA A 65 -0.65 -2.35 1.01
CA ALA A 65 -0.44 -3.20 -0.15
C ALA A 65 -0.63 -4.66 0.25
N SER A 66 -1.49 -5.35 -0.48
CA SER A 66 -1.86 -6.72 -0.15
C SER A 66 -1.93 -7.59 -1.40
N PRO A 67 -1.54 -8.86 -1.29
CA PRO A 67 -1.86 -9.81 -2.35
C PRO A 67 -3.35 -10.10 -2.34
N VAL A 68 -3.83 -10.71 -3.42
CA VAL A 68 -5.22 -11.12 -3.55
C VAL A 68 -5.27 -12.63 -3.51
N PHE A 69 -5.97 -13.19 -2.52
CA PHE A 69 -6.15 -14.62 -2.38
C PHE A 69 -7.63 -14.92 -2.51
N GLY A 70 -8.00 -15.68 -3.55
CA GLY A 70 -9.40 -15.97 -3.81
C GLY A 70 -10.27 -14.73 -4.02
N GLY A 71 -9.71 -13.69 -4.61
CA GLY A 71 -10.44 -12.45 -4.87
C GLY A 71 -10.49 -11.48 -3.69
N ARG A 72 -9.99 -11.88 -2.53
CA ARG A 72 -10.08 -11.12 -1.28
C ARG A 72 -8.70 -10.89 -0.67
N ILE A 73 -8.62 -9.97 0.27
CA ILE A 73 -7.37 -9.81 1.02
C ILE A 73 -7.23 -10.95 2.04
N PRO A 74 -5.99 -11.35 2.35
CA PRO A 74 -5.76 -12.37 3.38
C PRO A 74 -6.24 -11.90 4.75
N SER A 75 -6.65 -12.85 5.59
CA SER A 75 -7.13 -12.52 6.93
C SER A 75 -6.09 -11.81 7.78
N VAL A 76 -4.81 -12.13 7.59
CA VAL A 76 -3.74 -11.46 8.35
C VAL A 76 -3.71 -9.95 8.06
N VAL A 77 -3.95 -9.56 6.81
CA VAL A 77 -4.03 -8.16 6.44
C VAL A 77 -5.26 -7.52 7.06
N ARG A 78 -6.41 -8.14 6.86
CA ARG A 78 -7.68 -7.61 7.36
C ARG A 78 -7.63 -7.39 8.86
N GLU A 79 -7.20 -8.38 9.61
CA GLU A 79 -7.17 -8.30 11.07
C GLU A 79 -6.29 -7.17 11.58
N LYS A 80 -5.19 -6.89 10.89
CA LYS A 80 -4.28 -5.83 11.31
C LYS A 80 -4.77 -4.44 10.93
N ILE A 81 -5.25 -4.27 9.70
CA ILE A 81 -5.69 -2.93 9.28
C ILE A 81 -7.00 -2.52 9.93
N GLU A 82 -7.82 -3.46 10.37
CA GLU A 82 -9.05 -3.14 11.11
C GLU A 82 -8.77 -2.40 12.42
N LYS A 83 -7.57 -2.51 12.94
CA LYS A 83 -7.18 -1.86 14.19
C LYS A 83 -6.57 -0.48 14.00
N PHE A 84 -6.39 -0.05 12.76
CA PHE A 84 -5.76 1.24 12.48
C PHE A 84 -6.66 2.41 12.89
N SER A 85 -6.02 3.53 13.23
CA SER A 85 -6.70 4.80 13.46
C SER A 85 -6.13 5.81 12.47
N GLY A 86 -6.92 6.21 11.50
CA GLY A 86 -6.47 7.06 10.41
C GLY A 86 -6.46 8.54 10.71
N THR A 87 -7.38 8.99 11.57
CA THR A 87 -7.51 10.40 11.98
C THR A 87 -7.52 11.38 10.80
N GLY A 88 -8.21 11.00 9.72
CA GLY A 88 -8.35 11.84 8.54
C GLY A 88 -7.19 11.81 7.57
N LYS A 89 -6.17 11.02 7.84
CA LYS A 89 -5.00 10.96 6.95
C LYS A 89 -5.31 10.30 5.62
N LYS A 90 -4.53 10.65 4.61
CA LYS A 90 -4.67 10.09 3.27
C LYS A 90 -4.17 8.66 3.21
N ALA A 91 -4.88 7.82 2.47
CA ALA A 91 -4.49 6.44 2.27
C ALA A 91 -4.53 6.06 0.80
N VAL A 92 -3.65 5.15 0.43
CA VAL A 92 -3.57 4.58 -0.91
C VAL A 92 -3.62 3.07 -0.74
N THR A 93 -4.41 2.38 -1.55
CA THR A 93 -4.49 0.93 -1.50
C THR A 93 -3.95 0.32 -2.78
N ILE A 94 -3.19 -0.76 -2.62
CA ILE A 94 -2.59 -1.48 -3.74
C ILE A 94 -2.94 -2.96 -3.58
N ALA A 95 -3.55 -3.53 -4.61
CA ALA A 95 -3.80 -4.97 -4.69
C ALA A 95 -2.83 -5.57 -5.69
N VAL A 96 -2.20 -6.68 -5.32
CA VAL A 96 -1.25 -7.36 -6.20
C VAL A 96 -1.80 -8.76 -6.47
N TYR A 97 -2.10 -9.04 -7.72
CA TYR A 97 -2.77 -10.26 -8.13
C TYR A 97 -1.94 -11.02 -9.16
N GLY A 98 -2.18 -12.33 -9.28
CA GLY A 98 -1.51 -13.14 -10.27
C GLY A 98 -2.29 -13.20 -11.57
N ASN A 99 -3.52 -13.67 -11.51
CA ASN A 99 -4.29 -13.96 -12.72
C ASN A 99 -5.80 -13.82 -12.53
N ARG A 100 -6.26 -13.37 -11.38
CA ARG A 100 -7.70 -13.35 -11.09
C ARG A 100 -8.20 -11.97 -10.76
N ALA A 101 -9.52 -11.83 -10.71
CA ALA A 101 -10.16 -10.58 -10.35
C ALA A 101 -9.71 -10.08 -8.97
N TYR A 102 -9.63 -8.79 -8.82
CA TYR A 102 -9.07 -8.14 -7.63
C TYR A 102 -10.02 -7.11 -7.02
N GLU A 103 -11.16 -6.88 -7.67
CA GLU A 103 -12.05 -5.78 -7.27
C GLU A 103 -12.52 -5.90 -5.83
N ASP A 104 -12.88 -7.11 -5.39
CA ASP A 104 -13.33 -7.31 -4.03
C ASP A 104 -12.25 -7.00 -3.01
N ALA A 105 -10.98 -7.29 -3.34
CA ALA A 105 -9.88 -7.00 -2.44
C ALA A 105 -9.68 -5.49 -2.26
N LEU A 106 -9.75 -4.71 -3.34
CA LEU A 106 -9.63 -3.26 -3.25
C LEU A 106 -10.80 -2.66 -2.48
N LEU A 107 -12.02 -3.11 -2.78
CA LEU A 107 -13.20 -2.63 -2.08
C LEU A 107 -13.12 -2.96 -0.58
N GLU A 108 -12.66 -4.15 -0.26
CA GLU A 108 -12.51 -4.59 1.13
C GLU A 108 -11.52 -3.69 1.89
N MET A 109 -10.34 -3.45 1.31
CA MET A 109 -9.35 -2.57 1.94
C MET A 109 -9.89 -1.15 2.12
N ASN A 110 -10.50 -0.62 1.05
CA ASN A 110 -11.01 0.74 1.08
C ASN A 110 -12.10 0.91 2.13
N ASP A 111 -12.99 -0.07 2.25
CA ASP A 111 -14.06 -0.03 3.23
C ASP A 111 -13.51 -0.06 4.66
N ILE A 112 -12.56 -0.95 4.91
CA ILE A 112 -11.93 -1.05 6.24
C ILE A 112 -11.22 0.26 6.60
N LEU A 113 -10.39 0.77 5.69
CA LEU A 113 -9.62 1.99 5.97
C LEU A 113 -10.51 3.21 6.14
N THR A 114 -11.59 3.30 5.37
CA THR A 114 -12.56 4.39 5.52
C THR A 114 -13.21 4.32 6.90
N LYS A 115 -13.59 3.13 7.33
CA LYS A 115 -14.17 2.96 8.67
C LYS A 115 -13.18 3.28 9.78
N CYS A 116 -11.89 3.11 9.51
CA CYS A 116 -10.84 3.44 10.46
C CYS A 116 -10.49 4.94 10.48
N GLY A 117 -11.10 5.73 9.64
CA GLY A 117 -10.90 7.17 9.65
C GLY A 117 -9.94 7.71 8.59
N PHE A 118 -9.49 6.87 7.67
CA PHE A 118 -8.66 7.33 6.56
C PHE A 118 -9.51 7.91 5.44
N THR A 119 -8.89 8.79 4.66
CA THR A 119 -9.45 9.25 3.40
C THR A 119 -8.70 8.52 2.29
N VAL A 120 -9.33 7.55 1.64
CA VAL A 120 -8.69 6.78 0.57
C VAL A 120 -8.71 7.63 -0.70
N ILE A 121 -7.54 8.04 -1.15
CA ILE A 121 -7.41 8.95 -2.30
C ILE A 121 -7.13 8.25 -3.62
N ALA A 122 -6.64 7.02 -3.59
CA ALA A 122 -6.35 6.28 -4.81
C ALA A 122 -6.23 4.79 -4.51
N SER A 123 -6.57 3.98 -5.49
CA SER A 123 -6.47 2.51 -5.41
C SER A 123 -5.97 1.98 -6.73
N GLY A 124 -5.01 1.06 -6.67
CA GLY A 124 -4.44 0.46 -7.86
C GLY A 124 -4.29 -1.05 -7.72
N ALA A 125 -4.34 -1.75 -8.85
CA ALA A 125 -4.15 -3.19 -8.87
C ALA A 125 -3.10 -3.53 -9.92
N PHE A 126 -2.14 -4.39 -9.54
CA PHE A 126 -1.01 -4.70 -10.40
C PHE A 126 -0.70 -6.18 -10.39
N VAL A 127 -0.10 -6.66 -11.47
CA VAL A 127 0.20 -8.09 -11.63
C VAL A 127 1.58 -8.40 -11.08
N ALA A 128 1.70 -9.53 -10.38
CA ALA A 128 3.00 -10.07 -9.98
C ALA A 128 2.91 -11.59 -9.99
N GLN A 129 4.07 -12.24 -10.03
CA GLN A 129 4.12 -13.68 -10.00
C GLN A 129 3.53 -14.21 -8.69
N HIS A 130 2.67 -15.20 -8.79
CA HIS A 130 2.03 -15.83 -7.63
C HIS A 130 2.74 -17.16 -7.35
N SER A 131 3.13 -17.40 -6.11
CA SER A 131 3.92 -18.58 -5.76
C SER A 131 3.19 -19.91 -6.00
N MET A 132 1.87 -19.91 -5.91
CA MET A 132 1.10 -21.16 -6.04
C MET A 132 0.84 -21.54 -7.49
N ALA A 133 1.13 -20.66 -8.44
CA ALA A 133 0.97 -20.92 -9.86
C ALA A 133 2.08 -20.17 -10.60
N PRO A 134 3.31 -20.65 -10.51
CA PRO A 134 4.47 -19.89 -11.01
C PRO A 134 4.45 -19.64 -12.53
N GLU A 135 3.76 -20.43 -13.32
CA GLU A 135 3.62 -20.13 -14.75
C GLU A 135 2.66 -18.96 -15.02
N VAL A 136 1.78 -18.66 -14.08
CA VAL A 136 0.81 -17.57 -14.24
C VAL A 136 1.44 -16.31 -13.68
N GLY A 137 1.58 -15.30 -14.50
CA GLY A 137 2.23 -14.07 -14.09
C GLY A 137 3.74 -14.16 -13.95
N ALA A 138 4.36 -15.25 -14.43
CA ALA A 138 5.81 -15.40 -14.36
C ALA A 138 6.51 -14.24 -15.05
N GLY A 139 7.56 -13.71 -14.41
CA GLY A 139 8.26 -12.54 -14.92
C GLY A 139 7.57 -11.21 -14.67
N ARG A 140 6.43 -11.22 -13.99
CA ARG A 140 5.70 -9.99 -13.68
C ARG A 140 6.01 -9.54 -12.23
N PRO A 141 6.07 -8.25 -11.93
CA PRO A 141 5.85 -7.16 -12.90
C PRO A 141 7.00 -7.02 -13.88
N ASP A 142 6.66 -6.76 -15.13
CA ASP A 142 7.64 -6.51 -16.20
C ASP A 142 7.69 -5.02 -16.52
N GLY A 143 8.34 -4.65 -17.65
CA GLY A 143 8.49 -3.24 -18.03
C GLY A 143 7.17 -2.51 -18.25
N GLU A 144 6.17 -3.19 -18.80
CA GLU A 144 4.86 -2.59 -18.99
C GLU A 144 4.14 -2.40 -17.66
N ASP A 145 4.28 -3.36 -16.76
CA ASP A 145 3.72 -3.24 -15.41
C ASP A 145 4.37 -2.10 -14.66
N GLU A 146 5.67 -1.92 -14.81
CA GLU A 146 6.37 -0.80 -14.17
C GLU A 146 5.84 0.53 -14.66
N LYS A 147 5.55 0.65 -15.95
CA LYS A 147 4.96 1.87 -16.51
C LYS A 147 3.59 2.15 -15.87
N GLU A 148 2.78 1.13 -15.70
CA GLU A 148 1.48 1.27 -15.06
C GLU A 148 1.60 1.71 -13.60
N ILE A 149 2.58 1.16 -12.90
CA ILE A 149 2.83 1.55 -11.50
C ILE A 149 3.30 3.00 -11.45
N HIS A 150 4.18 3.42 -12.36
CA HIS A 150 4.65 4.79 -12.42
C HIS A 150 3.50 5.77 -12.73
N LYS A 151 2.60 5.39 -13.63
CA LYS A 151 1.40 6.19 -13.91
C LYS A 151 0.53 6.34 -12.68
N PHE A 152 0.36 5.26 -11.94
CA PHE A 152 -0.40 5.29 -10.70
C PHE A 152 0.25 6.25 -9.70
N ALA A 153 1.57 6.20 -9.57
CA ALA A 153 2.28 7.10 -8.67
C ALA A 153 2.06 8.56 -9.07
N GLU A 154 2.06 8.88 -10.36
CA GLU A 154 1.78 10.23 -10.82
C GLU A 154 0.36 10.66 -10.46
N THR A 155 -0.60 9.76 -10.61
CA THR A 155 -1.99 10.02 -10.20
C THR A 155 -2.07 10.34 -8.72
N VAL A 156 -1.36 9.58 -7.90
CA VAL A 156 -1.33 9.81 -6.45
C VAL A 156 -0.71 11.15 -6.13
N LYS A 157 0.42 11.49 -6.75
CA LYS A 157 1.08 12.78 -6.54
C LYS A 157 0.13 13.94 -6.89
N ASN A 158 -0.59 13.83 -7.99
CA ASN A 158 -1.52 14.87 -8.42
C ASN A 158 -2.70 15.01 -7.46
N SER A 159 -3.09 13.93 -6.81
CA SER A 159 -4.18 13.94 -5.83
C SER A 159 -3.78 14.57 -4.50
N THR A 160 -2.49 14.70 -4.25
CA THR A 160 -1.99 15.28 -3.00
C THR A 160 -1.47 16.70 -3.18
N ALA A 161 -1.43 17.18 -4.40
CA ALA A 161 -0.91 18.52 -4.72
C ALA A 161 -1.85 19.62 -4.25
#